data_50cbb053880808734540dac7b0f5a756
#
_entry.id   50cbb053880808734540dac7b0f5a756
#
_cell.length_a   1.000
_cell.length_b   1.000
_cell.length_c   1.000
_cell.angle_alpha   90.00
_cell.angle_beta   90.00
_cell.angle_gamma   90.00
#
_symmetry.space_group_name_H-M   'P 1'
#
loop_
_entity.id
_entity.type
_entity.pdbx_description
1 polymer ?
#
loop_
_entity_poly.entity_id
_entity_poly.type
_entity_poly.pdbx_seq_one_letter_code
_entity_poly.pdbx_strand_id
1 'polypeptide(L)'
;TLTGRRLELEDAPTVTAVPALDPARYFTGKERFSQRHRIRDNLLGTGALCPMIRRTERLKALIALDLAERAKETIGKTGGHVVARAASFMLLADSRASFEIEGERPPVNRLERWGRAVLEAGKRPLNQTEIYRLHRILIGDDRLTPIGYRDDGVFLGERDHSNDPLPEFIGARPEDVPDLMTALNNCNNRLRLTDTEEVDPVLQAAIIAFGFVYIHPLADGNGRLHRCLIHHVLAERKYTPPGMVFPVSSVMLDRIDDYRAVLQGHSAPLMEHIAWRATPTGNVE
;
A
#
# COMPACT_ATOMS: atom_id res chain seq x y z
N THR A 1 19.73 -3.98 11.26
CA THR A 1 20.50 -5.07 10.95
C THR A 1 19.67 -6.28 10.53
N LEU A 2 19.98 -6.85 9.38
CA LEU A 2 19.22 -7.92 8.74
C LEU A 2 19.01 -9.17 9.62
N THR A 3 19.89 -9.39 10.61
CA THR A 3 19.86 -10.58 11.47
C THR A 3 19.29 -10.33 12.87
N GLY A 4 18.89 -9.11 13.18
CA GLY A 4 18.48 -8.71 14.53
C GLY A 4 19.60 -8.79 15.60
N ARG A 5 20.77 -9.33 15.27
CA ARG A 5 21.88 -9.48 16.21
C ARG A 5 22.70 -8.19 16.31
N ARG A 6 22.93 -7.73 17.52
CA ARG A 6 23.92 -6.68 17.79
C ARG A 6 25.29 -7.31 17.85
N LEU A 7 26.16 -6.92 16.92
CA LEU A 7 27.57 -7.34 16.97
C LEU A 7 28.27 -6.66 18.14
N GLU A 8 29.16 -7.37 18.81
CA GLU A 8 30.03 -6.84 19.87
C GLU A 8 31.25 -6.10 19.26
N LEU A 9 30.92 -5.03 18.52
CA LEU A 9 31.90 -4.13 17.93
C LEU A 9 31.84 -2.78 18.66
N GLU A 10 32.99 -2.12 18.74
CA GLU A 10 33.08 -0.76 19.25
C GLU A 10 32.25 0.20 18.38
N ASP A 11 31.86 1.34 18.95
CA ASP A 11 31.21 2.38 18.19
C ASP A 11 32.17 2.95 17.14
N ALA A 12 31.65 3.37 16.00
CA ALA A 12 32.46 3.95 14.95
C ALA A 12 33.26 5.17 15.48
N PRO A 13 34.51 5.36 15.02
CA PRO A 13 35.33 6.48 15.49
C PRO A 13 34.66 7.82 15.15
N THR A 14 35.09 8.90 15.83
CA THR A 14 34.55 10.24 15.60
C THR A 14 34.94 10.75 14.21
N VAL A 15 34.12 10.43 13.22
CA VAL A 15 34.22 10.87 11.82
C VAL A 15 32.94 11.61 11.42
N THR A 16 33.00 12.34 10.32
CA THR A 16 31.81 13.01 9.77
C THR A 16 30.75 11.96 9.38
N ALA A 17 29.54 12.13 9.88
CA ALA A 17 28.44 11.24 9.58
C ALA A 17 28.01 11.38 8.10
N VAL A 18 27.77 10.24 7.46
CA VAL A 18 27.29 10.17 6.09
C VAL A 18 25.83 9.77 6.04
N PRO A 19 25.04 10.21 5.04
CA PRO A 19 23.66 9.73 4.88
C PRO A 19 23.65 8.24 4.49
N ALA A 20 22.65 7.51 4.96
CA ALA A 20 22.46 6.09 4.61
C ALA A 20 22.13 5.91 3.12
N LEU A 21 21.35 6.85 2.55
CA LEU A 21 21.07 6.94 1.13
C LEU A 21 21.48 8.32 0.60
N ASP A 22 21.99 8.35 -0.62
CA ASP A 22 22.26 9.59 -1.35
C ASP A 22 20.92 10.30 -1.71
N PRO A 23 20.61 11.47 -1.12
CA PRO A 23 19.35 12.17 -1.37
C PRO A 23 19.24 12.75 -2.79
N ALA A 24 20.35 12.86 -3.53
CA ALA A 24 20.30 13.25 -4.93
C ALA A 24 19.73 12.13 -5.82
N ARG A 25 19.91 10.88 -5.42
CA ARG A 25 19.51 9.69 -6.19
C ARG A 25 18.22 9.05 -5.70
N TYR A 26 17.88 9.19 -4.41
CA TYR A 26 16.74 8.52 -3.78
C TYR A 26 15.86 9.52 -3.05
N PHE A 27 14.58 9.20 -2.94
CA PHE A 27 13.71 9.83 -1.97
C PHE A 27 14.12 9.35 -0.58
N THR A 28 14.24 10.29 0.35
CA THR A 28 14.71 10.02 1.71
C THR A 28 13.72 10.56 2.73
N GLY A 29 13.68 9.95 3.88
CA GLY A 29 12.87 10.40 5.02
C GLY A 29 13.65 11.34 5.93
N LYS A 30 13.00 11.79 7.00
CA LYS A 30 13.61 12.62 8.05
C LYS A 30 14.83 11.92 8.66
N GLU A 31 15.96 12.63 8.66
CA GLU A 31 17.23 12.11 9.18
C GLU A 31 17.16 11.81 10.69
N ARG A 32 17.73 10.69 11.08
CA ARG A 32 17.99 10.30 12.46
C ARG A 32 19.47 9.94 12.59
N PHE A 33 20.13 10.60 13.51
CA PHE A 33 21.55 10.37 13.72
C PHE A 33 21.80 9.09 14.54
N SER A 34 22.61 8.18 13.98
CA SER A 34 23.13 7.01 14.70
C SER A 34 24.55 7.29 15.16
N GLN A 35 24.71 7.57 16.44
CA GLN A 35 26.02 7.84 17.01
C GLN A 35 26.97 6.63 16.88
N ARG A 36 26.45 5.45 17.15
CA ARG A 36 27.19 4.18 17.03
C ARG A 36 27.79 3.95 15.66
N HIS A 37 27.02 4.18 14.60
CA HIS A 37 27.40 3.88 13.23
C HIS A 37 27.92 5.10 12.47
N ARG A 38 27.85 6.30 13.05
CA ARG A 38 28.15 7.57 12.38
C ARG A 38 27.42 7.72 11.05
N ILE A 39 26.16 7.36 11.05
CA ILE A 39 25.26 7.42 9.89
C ILE A 39 24.10 8.35 10.20
N ARG A 40 23.74 9.18 9.24
CA ARG A 40 22.47 9.88 9.21
C ARG A 40 21.46 8.95 8.53
N ASP A 41 20.65 8.26 9.37
CA ASP A 41 19.60 7.38 8.90
C ASP A 41 18.46 8.20 8.30
N ASN A 42 18.46 8.33 6.98
CA ASN A 42 17.46 9.01 6.16
C ASN A 42 16.61 8.02 5.36
N LEU A 43 16.53 6.75 5.79
CA LEU A 43 15.72 5.73 5.15
C LEU A 43 14.22 6.03 5.27
N LEU A 44 13.43 5.62 4.29
CA LEU A 44 11.96 5.78 4.31
C LEU A 44 11.29 4.81 5.30
N GLY A 45 11.89 3.66 5.53
CA GLY A 45 11.38 2.61 6.40
C GLY A 45 12.32 2.23 7.53
N THR A 46 12.19 1.00 7.98
CA THR A 46 13.00 0.39 9.05
C THR A 46 13.78 -0.80 8.49
N GLY A 47 14.66 -1.42 9.30
CA GLY A 47 15.38 -2.62 8.87
C GLY A 47 14.50 -3.80 8.49
N ALA A 48 13.27 -3.85 9.00
CA ALA A 48 12.31 -4.93 8.68
C ALA A 48 11.55 -4.68 7.36
N LEU A 49 11.31 -3.40 7.01
CA LEU A 49 10.70 -3.01 5.73
C LEU A 49 11.21 -1.61 5.36
N CYS A 50 12.02 -1.53 4.32
CA CYS A 50 12.63 -0.29 3.87
C CYS A 50 12.51 -0.13 2.36
N PRO A 51 11.48 0.57 1.87
CA PRO A 51 11.36 0.88 0.45
C PRO A 51 12.46 1.86 0.02
N MET A 52 13.06 1.60 -1.15
CA MET A 52 14.04 2.47 -1.77
C MET A 52 13.53 2.96 -3.11
N ILE A 53 13.22 4.25 -3.21
CA ILE A 53 12.63 4.85 -4.41
C ILE A 53 13.62 5.80 -5.05
N ARG A 54 13.99 5.53 -6.31
CA ARG A 54 14.88 6.38 -7.08
C ARG A 54 14.18 7.66 -7.54
N ARG A 55 14.89 8.78 -7.47
CA ARG A 55 14.47 10.07 -8.06
C ARG A 55 14.62 10.04 -9.58
N THR A 56 13.68 9.40 -10.27
CA THR A 56 13.67 9.42 -11.75
C THR A 56 13.09 10.73 -12.25
N GLU A 57 13.50 11.17 -13.45
CA GLU A 57 12.95 12.38 -14.08
C GLU A 57 11.43 12.28 -14.29
N ARG A 58 10.92 11.08 -14.58
CA ARG A 58 9.48 10.84 -14.69
C ARG A 58 8.74 11.10 -13.37
N LEU A 59 9.26 10.62 -12.23
CA LEU A 59 8.65 10.87 -10.93
C LEU A 59 8.71 12.34 -10.54
N LYS A 60 9.86 13.01 -10.79
CA LYS A 60 10.00 14.44 -10.54
C LYS A 60 8.98 15.25 -11.35
N ALA A 61 8.81 14.92 -12.64
CA ALA A 61 7.85 15.59 -13.51
C ALA A 61 6.39 15.39 -13.03
N LEU A 62 6.05 14.18 -12.58
CA LEU A 62 4.70 13.88 -12.04
C LEU A 62 4.43 14.64 -10.73
N ILE A 63 5.39 14.69 -9.82
CA ILE A 63 5.27 15.44 -8.55
C ILE A 63 5.12 16.94 -8.83
N ALA A 64 5.88 17.46 -9.80
CA ALA A 64 5.83 18.88 -10.19
C ALA A 64 4.46 19.31 -10.80
N LEU A 65 3.58 18.37 -11.13
CA LEU A 65 2.21 18.69 -11.57
C LEU A 65 1.35 19.29 -10.46
N ASP A 66 1.71 19.08 -9.20
CA ASP A 66 0.97 19.53 -8.02
C ASP A 66 -0.54 19.29 -8.12
N LEU A 67 -0.92 18.03 -8.30
CA LEU A 67 -2.31 17.65 -8.56
C LEU A 67 -3.24 17.99 -7.39
N ALA A 68 -2.71 18.05 -6.16
CA ALA A 68 -3.50 18.44 -4.99
C ALA A 68 -3.94 19.91 -5.07
N GLU A 69 -3.04 20.82 -5.42
CA GLU A 69 -3.37 22.25 -5.53
C GLU A 69 -4.29 22.50 -6.74
N ARG A 70 -4.03 21.85 -7.86
CA ARG A 70 -4.91 21.90 -9.04
C ARG A 70 -6.34 21.43 -8.73
N ALA A 71 -6.47 20.36 -7.93
CA ALA A 71 -7.77 19.87 -7.48
C ALA A 71 -8.47 20.90 -6.59
N LYS A 72 -7.78 21.51 -5.61
CA LYS A 72 -8.31 22.55 -4.73
C LYS A 72 -8.77 23.79 -5.52
N GLU A 73 -7.96 24.25 -6.46
CA GLU A 73 -8.33 25.37 -7.32
C GLU A 73 -9.60 25.09 -8.14
N THR A 74 -9.70 23.89 -8.72
CA THR A 74 -10.86 23.48 -9.50
C THR A 74 -12.12 23.45 -8.64
N ILE A 75 -12.02 22.88 -7.44
CA ILE A 75 -13.12 22.83 -6.46
C ILE A 75 -13.51 24.24 -6.02
N GLY A 76 -12.54 25.10 -5.71
CA GLY A 76 -12.78 26.48 -5.27
C GLY A 76 -13.50 27.35 -6.31
N LYS A 77 -13.34 27.01 -7.59
CA LYS A 77 -14.01 27.71 -8.72
C LYS A 77 -15.40 27.13 -9.05
N THR A 78 -15.78 26.01 -8.40
CA THR A 78 -17.01 25.26 -8.73
C THR A 78 -18.05 25.43 -7.63
N GLY A 79 -19.32 25.58 -7.99
CA GLY A 79 -20.42 25.70 -7.02
C GLY A 79 -20.55 24.48 -6.13
N GLY A 80 -20.68 24.66 -4.81
CA GLY A 80 -20.62 23.60 -3.81
C GLY A 80 -21.58 22.42 -4.05
N HIS A 81 -22.79 22.67 -4.60
CA HIS A 81 -23.73 21.60 -4.92
C HIS A 81 -23.27 20.72 -6.09
N VAL A 82 -22.54 21.30 -7.07
CA VAL A 82 -21.95 20.55 -8.18
C VAL A 82 -20.80 19.67 -7.65
N VAL A 83 -19.95 20.24 -6.80
CA VAL A 83 -18.85 19.50 -6.15
C VAL A 83 -19.38 18.32 -5.35
N ALA A 84 -20.38 18.53 -4.49
CA ALA A 84 -20.96 17.46 -3.67
C ALA A 84 -21.58 16.32 -4.51
N ARG A 85 -22.26 16.69 -5.61
CA ARG A 85 -22.83 15.71 -6.53
C ARG A 85 -21.75 14.93 -7.28
N ALA A 86 -20.71 15.60 -7.77
CA ALA A 86 -19.58 14.98 -8.43
C ALA A 86 -18.84 14.03 -7.47
N ALA A 87 -18.58 14.45 -6.23
CA ALA A 87 -17.93 13.63 -5.21
C ALA A 87 -18.70 12.33 -4.92
N SER A 88 -20.02 12.42 -4.77
CA SER A 88 -20.87 11.24 -4.55
C SER A 88 -20.84 10.27 -5.73
N PHE A 89 -20.87 10.81 -6.95
CA PHE A 89 -20.80 10.01 -8.17
C PHE A 89 -19.43 9.33 -8.30
N MET A 90 -18.33 10.06 -8.09
CA MET A 90 -16.96 9.54 -8.17
C MET A 90 -16.73 8.43 -7.13
N LEU A 91 -17.19 8.64 -5.89
CA LEU A 91 -17.09 7.64 -4.83
C LEU A 91 -17.77 6.32 -5.21
N LEU A 92 -19.00 6.41 -5.74
CA LEU A 92 -19.76 5.22 -6.11
C LEU A 92 -19.14 4.51 -7.32
N ALA A 93 -18.68 5.27 -8.32
CA ALA A 93 -18.00 4.75 -9.49
C ALA A 93 -16.68 4.05 -9.10
N ASP A 94 -15.87 4.69 -8.26
CA ASP A 94 -14.59 4.13 -7.80
C ASP A 94 -14.80 2.88 -6.93
N SER A 95 -15.80 2.90 -6.05
CA SER A 95 -16.17 1.74 -5.25
C SER A 95 -16.58 0.55 -6.14
N ARG A 96 -17.39 0.79 -7.18
CA ARG A 96 -17.80 -0.24 -8.15
C ARG A 96 -16.59 -0.78 -8.90
N ALA A 97 -15.74 0.08 -9.43
CA ALA A 97 -14.53 -0.31 -10.16
C ALA A 97 -13.62 -1.18 -9.29
N SER A 98 -13.49 -0.87 -8.01
CA SER A 98 -12.68 -1.67 -7.07
C SER A 98 -13.18 -3.10 -6.92
N PHE A 99 -14.48 -3.34 -6.97
CA PHE A 99 -15.02 -4.71 -6.99
C PHE A 99 -14.89 -5.35 -8.37
N GLU A 100 -15.09 -4.59 -9.44
CA GLU A 100 -15.05 -5.09 -10.82
C GLU A 100 -13.63 -5.57 -11.22
N ILE A 101 -12.58 -4.94 -10.71
CA ILE A 101 -11.18 -5.42 -10.87
C ILE A 101 -11.02 -6.86 -10.35
N GLU A 102 -11.74 -7.21 -9.27
CA GLU A 102 -11.72 -8.56 -8.68
C GLU A 102 -12.78 -9.50 -9.30
N GLY A 103 -13.44 -9.07 -10.37
CA GLY A 103 -14.50 -9.86 -11.02
C GLY A 103 -15.83 -9.93 -10.25
N GLU A 104 -16.00 -9.11 -9.20
CA GLU A 104 -17.19 -9.08 -8.37
C GLU A 104 -18.21 -8.02 -8.80
N ARG A 105 -19.50 -8.35 -8.65
CA ARG A 105 -20.62 -7.41 -8.83
C ARG A 105 -21.50 -7.39 -7.59
N PRO A 106 -21.08 -6.65 -6.56
CA PRO A 106 -21.80 -6.62 -5.30
C PRO A 106 -23.14 -5.90 -5.40
N PRO A 107 -24.12 -6.24 -4.56
CA PRO A 107 -25.37 -5.49 -4.45
C PRO A 107 -25.13 -4.06 -3.95
N VAL A 108 -26.07 -3.15 -4.25
CA VAL A 108 -25.94 -1.71 -3.97
C VAL A 108 -25.63 -1.42 -2.49
N ASN A 109 -26.27 -2.11 -1.57
CA ASN A 109 -26.05 -1.94 -0.14
C ASN A 109 -24.61 -2.27 0.31
N ARG A 110 -23.94 -3.21 -0.35
CA ARG A 110 -22.51 -3.53 -0.10
C ARG A 110 -21.61 -2.44 -0.66
N LEU A 111 -21.91 -1.93 -1.84
CA LEU A 111 -21.19 -0.80 -2.45
C LEU A 111 -21.30 0.46 -1.57
N GLU A 112 -22.50 0.79 -1.06
CA GLU A 112 -22.70 1.95 -0.20
C GLU A 112 -21.98 1.84 1.13
N ARG A 113 -21.96 0.64 1.74
CA ARG A 113 -21.19 0.42 2.98
C ARG A 113 -19.69 0.61 2.74
N TRP A 114 -19.19 0.07 1.65
CA TRP A 114 -17.79 0.24 1.26
C TRP A 114 -17.46 1.69 0.95
N GLY A 115 -18.28 2.37 0.16
CA GLY A 115 -18.10 3.79 -0.14
C GLY A 115 -18.08 4.65 1.13
N ARG A 116 -18.94 4.39 2.12
CA ARG A 116 -18.88 5.07 3.42
C ARG A 116 -17.55 4.80 4.16
N ALA A 117 -17.03 3.58 4.09
CA ALA A 117 -15.72 3.27 4.69
C ALA A 117 -14.58 4.06 4.02
N VAL A 118 -14.63 4.22 2.69
CA VAL A 118 -13.66 5.03 1.94
C VAL A 118 -13.76 6.52 2.31
N LEU A 119 -14.97 7.06 2.53
CA LEU A 119 -15.15 8.45 3.00
C LEU A 119 -14.63 8.70 4.42
N GLU A 120 -14.44 7.65 5.21
CA GLU A 120 -13.82 7.72 6.53
C GLU A 120 -12.30 7.52 6.50
N ALA A 121 -11.72 7.35 5.32
CA ALA A 121 -10.29 7.19 5.13
C ALA A 121 -9.50 8.34 5.79
N GLY A 122 -8.39 8.00 6.45
CA GLY A 122 -7.53 8.95 7.15
C GLY A 122 -8.06 9.47 8.50
N LYS A 123 -9.32 9.16 8.88
CA LYS A 123 -9.88 9.60 10.18
C LYS A 123 -9.39 8.78 11.37
N ARG A 124 -8.90 7.58 11.14
CA ARG A 124 -8.36 6.66 12.14
C ARG A 124 -6.92 6.33 11.79
N PRO A 125 -6.05 6.08 12.78
CA PRO A 125 -4.68 5.64 12.49
C PRO A 125 -4.69 4.29 11.80
N LEU A 126 -3.86 4.14 10.76
CA LEU A 126 -3.68 2.86 10.09
C LEU A 126 -2.92 1.91 11.01
N ASN A 127 -3.62 0.92 11.52
CA ASN A 127 -3.11 -0.15 12.37
C ASN A 127 -3.90 -1.44 12.17
N GLN A 128 -3.52 -2.53 12.83
CA GLN A 128 -4.19 -3.81 12.72
C GLN A 128 -5.70 -3.72 12.99
N THR A 129 -6.11 -2.96 14.00
CA THR A 129 -7.54 -2.79 14.36
C THR A 129 -8.32 -2.15 13.21
N GLU A 130 -7.76 -1.11 12.58
CA GLU A 130 -8.40 -0.45 11.44
C GLU A 130 -8.44 -1.35 10.20
N ILE A 131 -7.37 -2.09 9.92
CA ILE A 131 -7.35 -3.08 8.83
C ILE A 131 -8.43 -4.14 9.03
N TYR A 132 -8.59 -4.68 10.24
CA TYR A 132 -9.63 -5.68 10.53
C TYR A 132 -11.04 -5.09 10.47
N ARG A 133 -11.21 -3.82 10.87
CA ARG A 133 -12.48 -3.10 10.71
C ARG A 133 -12.86 -2.95 9.23
N LEU A 134 -11.93 -2.50 8.42
CA LEU A 134 -12.11 -2.34 6.97
C LEU A 134 -12.38 -3.69 6.30
N HIS A 135 -11.63 -4.72 6.68
CA HIS A 135 -11.81 -6.08 6.18
C HIS A 135 -13.23 -6.60 6.46
N ARG A 136 -13.72 -6.44 7.70
CA ARG A 136 -15.10 -6.83 8.06
C ARG A 136 -16.17 -6.10 7.24
N ILE A 137 -15.98 -4.80 6.99
CA ILE A 137 -16.90 -4.02 6.13
C ILE A 137 -16.88 -4.53 4.70
N LEU A 138 -15.71 -4.88 4.19
CA LEU A 138 -15.52 -5.37 2.83
C LEU A 138 -16.15 -6.75 2.61
N ILE A 139 -15.86 -7.70 3.48
CA ILE A 139 -16.37 -9.08 3.39
C ILE A 139 -17.87 -9.12 3.67
N GLY A 140 -18.34 -8.44 4.71
CA GLY A 140 -19.74 -8.31 5.07
C GLY A 140 -20.33 -9.53 5.80
N ASP A 141 -19.99 -10.75 5.40
CA ASP A 141 -20.36 -12.00 6.06
C ASP A 141 -19.09 -12.80 6.40
N ASP A 142 -18.76 -12.88 7.67
CA ASP A 142 -17.53 -13.50 8.17
C ASP A 142 -17.63 -15.02 8.39
N ARG A 143 -18.80 -15.62 8.07
CA ARG A 143 -18.98 -17.08 8.20
C ARG A 143 -18.17 -17.88 7.19
N LEU A 144 -17.86 -17.28 6.02
CA LEU A 144 -17.15 -17.92 4.93
C LEU A 144 -15.67 -17.49 4.84
N THR A 145 -15.36 -16.30 5.34
CA THR A 145 -14.00 -15.74 5.29
C THR A 145 -13.64 -15.19 6.67
N PRO A 146 -12.66 -15.80 7.36
CA PRO A 146 -12.19 -15.33 8.65
C PRO A 146 -11.69 -13.88 8.59
N ILE A 147 -12.08 -13.08 9.58
CA ILE A 147 -11.56 -11.72 9.72
C ILE A 147 -10.23 -11.75 10.46
N GLY A 148 -9.19 -11.31 9.79
CA GLY A 148 -7.85 -11.28 10.36
C GLY A 148 -6.79 -11.63 9.34
N TYR A 149 -5.56 -11.76 9.83
CA TYR A 149 -4.48 -12.27 9.00
C TYR A 149 -4.68 -13.76 8.74
N ARG A 150 -4.33 -14.18 7.53
CA ARG A 150 -4.39 -15.58 7.13
C ARG A 150 -3.34 -16.41 7.86
N ASP A 151 -3.62 -17.66 8.03
CA ASP A 151 -2.76 -18.70 8.59
C ASP A 151 -2.28 -19.73 7.55
N ASP A 152 -2.74 -19.59 6.30
CA ASP A 152 -2.38 -20.41 5.16
C ASP A 152 -1.52 -19.64 4.15
N GLY A 153 -0.78 -20.36 3.29
CA GLY A 153 -0.11 -19.81 2.10
C GLY A 153 -1.14 -19.17 1.15
N VAL A 154 -0.67 -18.35 0.24
CA VAL A 154 -1.51 -17.73 -0.79
C VAL A 154 -0.72 -17.50 -2.06
N PHE A 155 -1.34 -17.74 -3.19
CA PHE A 155 -0.77 -17.40 -4.49
C PHE A 155 -1.82 -16.73 -5.38
N LEU A 156 -1.35 -16.01 -6.38
CA LEU A 156 -2.12 -15.54 -7.52
C LEU A 156 -1.55 -16.19 -8.78
N GLY A 157 -2.40 -16.63 -9.67
CA GLY A 157 -2.05 -17.36 -10.87
C GLY A 157 -3.16 -18.31 -11.27
N GLU A 158 -2.83 -19.20 -12.17
CA GLU A 158 -3.74 -20.21 -12.67
C GLU A 158 -3.60 -21.54 -11.91
N ARG A 159 -4.40 -22.51 -12.31
CA ARG A 159 -4.27 -23.92 -11.92
C ARG A 159 -4.17 -24.78 -13.15
N ASP A 160 -3.40 -25.82 -13.08
CA ASP A 160 -3.32 -26.78 -14.16
C ASP A 160 -4.56 -27.71 -14.24
N HIS A 161 -4.54 -28.62 -15.19
CA HIS A 161 -5.63 -29.59 -15.40
C HIS A 161 -5.83 -30.58 -14.23
N SER A 162 -4.84 -30.71 -13.34
CA SER A 162 -4.90 -31.50 -12.11
C SER A 162 -5.33 -30.68 -10.90
N ASN A 163 -5.64 -29.40 -11.11
CA ASN A 163 -5.93 -28.40 -10.07
C ASN A 163 -4.72 -28.02 -9.22
N ASP A 164 -3.50 -28.31 -9.67
CA ASP A 164 -2.28 -27.90 -9.02
C ASP A 164 -1.99 -26.40 -9.29
N PRO A 165 -1.41 -25.66 -8.30
CA PRO A 165 -1.15 -24.23 -8.46
C PRO A 165 -0.07 -23.96 -9.52
N LEU A 166 -0.32 -22.92 -10.34
CA LEU A 166 0.65 -22.33 -11.27
C LEU A 166 0.83 -20.86 -10.86
N PRO A 167 1.66 -20.59 -9.83
CA PRO A 167 1.75 -19.27 -9.25
C PRO A 167 2.53 -18.29 -10.13
N GLU A 168 1.94 -17.12 -10.40
CA GLU A 168 2.61 -15.92 -10.91
C GLU A 168 3.11 -15.01 -9.77
N PHE A 169 2.52 -15.18 -8.60
CA PHE A 169 2.88 -14.48 -7.38
C PHE A 169 2.57 -15.36 -6.15
N ILE A 170 3.47 -15.34 -5.19
CA ILE A 170 3.28 -15.97 -3.88
C ILE A 170 3.38 -14.89 -2.81
N GLY A 171 2.38 -14.81 -1.94
CA GLY A 171 2.36 -13.89 -0.79
C GLY A 171 3.38 -14.27 0.28
N ALA A 172 3.54 -13.40 1.27
CA ALA A 172 4.43 -13.67 2.41
C ALA A 172 4.04 -14.97 3.13
N ARG A 173 5.00 -15.63 3.75
CA ARG A 173 4.70 -16.81 4.59
C ARG A 173 3.76 -16.41 5.73
N PRO A 174 2.77 -17.24 6.10
CA PRO A 174 1.80 -16.92 7.13
C PRO A 174 2.42 -16.45 8.45
N GLU A 175 3.47 -17.14 8.89
CA GLU A 175 4.20 -16.84 10.13
C GLU A 175 4.88 -15.46 10.11
N ASP A 176 5.26 -14.94 8.94
CA ASP A 176 5.92 -13.64 8.78
C ASP A 176 4.91 -12.47 8.66
N VAL A 177 3.64 -12.77 8.34
CA VAL A 177 2.62 -11.73 8.09
C VAL A 177 2.47 -10.74 9.25
N PRO A 178 2.36 -11.14 10.53
CA PRO A 178 2.21 -10.20 11.63
C PRO A 178 3.38 -9.22 11.75
N ASP A 179 4.62 -9.70 11.60
CA ASP A 179 5.81 -8.89 11.70
C ASP A 179 5.96 -7.94 10.51
N LEU A 180 5.67 -8.42 9.29
CA LEU A 180 5.69 -7.61 8.07
C LEU A 180 4.61 -6.50 8.11
N MET A 181 3.42 -6.81 8.61
CA MET A 181 2.36 -5.81 8.79
C MET A 181 2.71 -4.77 9.86
N THR A 182 3.38 -5.19 10.93
CA THR A 182 3.94 -4.28 11.93
C THR A 182 5.02 -3.39 11.32
N ALA A 183 5.90 -3.95 10.50
CA ALA A 183 6.94 -3.20 9.80
C ALA A 183 6.37 -2.21 8.78
N LEU A 184 5.32 -2.58 8.04
CA LEU A 184 4.60 -1.72 7.12
C LEU A 184 3.96 -0.53 7.86
N ASN A 185 3.36 -0.79 9.00
CA ASN A 185 2.75 0.23 9.84
C ASN A 185 3.79 1.21 10.42
N ASN A 186 4.93 0.69 10.86
CA ASN A 186 6.05 1.50 11.33
C ASN A 186 6.63 2.36 10.19
N CYS A 187 6.69 1.83 8.97
CA CYS A 187 7.06 2.58 7.78
C CYS A 187 6.07 3.74 7.53
N ASN A 188 4.75 3.47 7.56
CA ASN A 188 3.73 4.50 7.42
C ASN A 188 3.87 5.60 8.46
N ASN A 189 4.05 5.23 9.73
CA ASN A 189 4.23 6.19 10.82
C ASN A 189 5.49 7.05 10.64
N ARG A 190 6.58 6.47 10.14
CA ARG A 190 7.82 7.21 9.85
C ARG A 190 7.62 8.20 8.70
N LEU A 191 6.97 7.78 7.63
CA LEU A 191 6.67 8.62 6.46
C LEU A 191 5.70 9.76 6.80
N ARG A 192 4.72 9.51 7.65
CA ARG A 192 3.77 10.53 8.11
C ARG A 192 4.44 11.69 8.86
N LEU A 193 5.59 11.44 9.51
CA LEU A 193 6.38 12.44 10.21
C LEU A 193 7.41 13.15 9.31
N THR A 194 7.47 12.76 8.04
CA THR A 194 8.35 13.34 7.02
C THR A 194 7.59 14.44 6.29
N ASP A 195 8.24 15.56 6.01
CA ASP A 195 7.64 16.68 5.32
C ASP A 195 7.19 16.29 3.90
N THR A 196 6.14 16.92 3.39
CA THR A 196 5.58 16.62 2.06
C THR A 196 6.56 16.98 0.93
N GLU A 197 7.43 17.96 1.16
CA GLU A 197 8.49 18.34 0.22
C GLU A 197 9.56 17.26 0.08
N GLU A 198 9.78 16.46 1.14
CA GLU A 198 10.74 15.36 1.12
C GLU A 198 10.14 14.09 0.51
N VAL A 199 8.89 13.75 0.91
CA VAL A 199 8.15 12.59 0.40
C VAL A 199 6.72 12.99 0.05
N ASP A 200 6.43 13.01 -1.25
CA ASP A 200 5.11 13.28 -1.77
C ASP A 200 4.07 12.29 -1.23
N PRO A 201 2.86 12.74 -0.85
CA PRO A 201 1.79 11.87 -0.33
C PRO A 201 1.41 10.72 -1.27
N VAL A 202 1.51 10.90 -2.59
CA VAL A 202 1.23 9.82 -3.56
C VAL A 202 2.29 8.73 -3.49
N LEU A 203 3.57 9.10 -3.29
CA LEU A 203 4.64 8.12 -3.07
C LEU A 203 4.41 7.34 -1.78
N GLN A 204 4.03 8.00 -0.69
CA GLN A 204 3.70 7.30 0.55
C GLN A 204 2.51 6.35 0.36
N ALA A 205 1.45 6.81 -0.32
CA ALA A 205 0.27 5.97 -0.62
C ALA A 205 0.67 4.73 -1.44
N ALA A 206 1.52 4.91 -2.46
CA ALA A 206 2.04 3.82 -3.27
C ALA A 206 2.86 2.82 -2.43
N ILE A 207 3.77 3.29 -1.56
CA ILE A 207 4.58 2.45 -0.68
C ILE A 207 3.70 1.57 0.21
N ILE A 208 2.72 2.17 0.87
CA ILE A 208 1.89 1.47 1.85
C ILE A 208 0.92 0.50 1.15
N ALA A 209 0.28 0.94 0.09
CA ALA A 209 -0.64 0.12 -0.66
C ALA A 209 0.08 -1.06 -1.36
N PHE A 210 1.22 -0.80 -2.00
CA PHE A 210 2.02 -1.83 -2.65
C PHE A 210 2.60 -2.82 -1.64
N GLY A 211 3.15 -2.32 -0.52
CA GLY A 211 3.63 -3.18 0.56
C GLY A 211 2.53 -4.10 1.09
N PHE A 212 1.31 -3.59 1.28
CA PHE A 212 0.17 -4.38 1.72
C PHE A 212 -0.19 -5.49 0.72
N VAL A 213 -0.32 -5.16 -0.58
CA VAL A 213 -0.73 -6.17 -1.58
C VAL A 213 0.35 -7.24 -1.80
N TYR A 214 1.64 -6.91 -1.59
CA TYR A 214 2.73 -7.88 -1.67
C TYR A 214 2.89 -8.74 -0.42
N ILE A 215 2.59 -8.24 0.77
CA ILE A 215 2.47 -9.08 1.97
C ILE A 215 1.29 -10.03 1.79
N HIS A 216 0.21 -9.56 1.18
CA HIS A 216 -1.04 -10.28 0.95
C HIS A 216 -1.60 -10.90 2.24
N PRO A 217 -1.87 -10.08 3.28
CA PRO A 217 -2.04 -10.57 4.65
C PRO A 217 -3.38 -11.25 4.93
N LEU A 218 -4.38 -11.12 4.07
CA LEU A 218 -5.75 -11.58 4.30
C LEU A 218 -6.06 -12.82 3.44
N ALA A 219 -7.02 -13.62 3.86
CA ALA A 219 -7.51 -14.74 3.07
C ALA A 219 -8.27 -14.27 1.81
N ASP A 220 -8.99 -13.16 1.89
CA ASP A 220 -9.67 -12.49 0.77
C ASP A 220 -9.68 -10.97 0.98
N GLY A 221 -9.88 -10.21 -0.10
CA GLY A 221 -10.06 -8.76 -0.07
C GLY A 221 -8.77 -7.92 -0.11
N ASN A 222 -7.61 -8.54 -0.31
CA ASN A 222 -6.33 -7.83 -0.33
C ASN A 222 -6.30 -6.75 -1.41
N GLY A 223 -6.73 -7.02 -2.64
CA GLY A 223 -6.74 -6.04 -3.74
C GLY A 223 -7.67 -4.86 -3.46
N ARG A 224 -8.88 -5.12 -2.93
CA ARG A 224 -9.84 -4.05 -2.59
C ARG A 224 -9.33 -3.20 -1.42
N LEU A 225 -8.73 -3.84 -0.41
CA LEU A 225 -8.15 -3.12 0.72
C LEU A 225 -6.91 -2.33 0.32
N HIS A 226 -6.04 -2.88 -0.51
CA HIS A 226 -4.90 -2.18 -1.11
C HIS A 226 -5.32 -0.85 -1.75
N ARG A 227 -6.36 -0.85 -2.57
CA ARG A 227 -6.88 0.39 -3.20
C ARG A 227 -7.50 1.35 -2.18
N CYS A 228 -8.17 0.83 -1.15
CA CYS A 228 -8.66 1.65 -0.04
C CYS A 228 -7.53 2.32 0.75
N LEU A 229 -6.40 1.64 0.93
CA LEU A 229 -5.23 2.19 1.63
C LEU A 229 -4.62 3.39 0.89
N ILE A 230 -4.73 3.46 -0.44
CA ILE A 230 -4.33 4.65 -1.20
C ILE A 230 -5.15 5.85 -0.74
N HIS A 231 -6.48 5.73 -0.70
CA HIS A 231 -7.36 6.79 -0.21
C HIS A 231 -7.06 7.15 1.24
N HIS A 232 -6.77 6.14 2.08
CA HIS A 232 -6.46 6.34 3.49
C HIS A 232 -5.23 7.24 3.68
N VAL A 233 -4.12 6.91 3.03
CA VAL A 233 -2.87 7.67 3.12
C VAL A 233 -3.03 9.07 2.53
N LEU A 234 -3.67 9.21 1.37
CA LEU A 234 -3.90 10.51 0.74
C LEU A 234 -4.75 11.44 1.63
N ALA A 235 -5.78 10.90 2.28
CA ALA A 235 -6.62 11.66 3.21
C ALA A 235 -5.85 12.01 4.51
N GLU A 236 -5.10 11.07 5.08
CA GLU A 236 -4.25 11.28 6.28
C GLU A 236 -3.23 12.40 6.04
N ARG A 237 -2.66 12.47 4.83
CA ARG A 237 -1.71 13.50 4.40
C ARG A 237 -2.38 14.79 3.92
N LYS A 238 -3.71 14.90 4.01
CA LYS A 238 -4.50 16.06 3.55
C LYS A 238 -4.29 16.41 2.07
N TYR A 239 -3.88 15.42 1.30
CA TYR A 239 -3.72 15.54 -0.16
C TYR A 239 -5.09 15.59 -0.86
N THR A 240 -6.03 14.76 -0.41
CA THR A 240 -7.40 14.75 -0.91
C THR A 240 -8.23 15.81 -0.20
N PRO A 241 -8.93 16.69 -0.92
CA PRO A 241 -9.86 17.65 -0.31
C PRO A 241 -10.96 16.95 0.50
N PRO A 242 -11.41 17.52 1.63
CA PRO A 242 -12.43 16.91 2.47
C PRO A 242 -13.72 16.56 1.71
N GLY A 243 -14.21 15.33 1.90
CA GLY A 243 -15.44 14.85 1.25
C GLY A 243 -15.27 14.40 -0.20
N MET A 244 -14.06 14.45 -0.74
CA MET A 244 -13.72 13.99 -2.08
C MET A 244 -12.94 12.67 -2.01
N VAL A 245 -12.96 11.92 -3.11
CA VAL A 245 -12.05 10.81 -3.39
C VAL A 245 -11.52 10.95 -4.81
N PHE A 246 -10.25 10.63 -5.02
CA PHE A 246 -9.73 10.49 -6.38
C PHE A 246 -10.20 9.14 -6.96
N PRO A 247 -10.55 9.04 -8.25
CA PRO A 247 -11.08 7.82 -8.84
C PRO A 247 -9.96 6.82 -9.17
N VAL A 248 -9.23 6.37 -8.14
CA VAL A 248 -8.03 5.51 -8.27
C VAL A 248 -8.40 4.16 -8.86
N SER A 249 -9.43 3.50 -8.32
CA SER A 249 -9.87 2.19 -8.80
C SER A 249 -10.47 2.27 -10.20
N SER A 250 -11.20 3.36 -10.51
CA SER A 250 -11.74 3.59 -11.85
C SER A 250 -10.63 3.71 -12.89
N VAL A 251 -9.59 4.48 -12.60
CA VAL A 251 -8.42 4.62 -13.50
C VAL A 251 -7.64 3.31 -13.62
N MET A 252 -7.50 2.56 -12.53
CA MET A 252 -6.85 1.23 -12.58
C MET A 252 -7.65 0.24 -13.44
N LEU A 253 -8.99 0.28 -13.39
CA LEU A 253 -9.85 -0.55 -14.22
C LEU A 253 -9.74 -0.16 -15.70
N ASP A 254 -9.77 1.13 -16.01
CA ASP A 254 -9.59 1.64 -17.38
C ASP A 254 -8.21 1.29 -17.96
N ARG A 255 -7.22 1.10 -17.10
CA ARG A 255 -5.83 0.77 -17.45
C ARG A 255 -5.39 -0.55 -16.80
N ILE A 256 -6.27 -1.55 -16.86
CA ILE A 256 -6.07 -2.81 -16.11
C ILE A 256 -4.79 -3.54 -16.51
N ASP A 257 -4.41 -3.49 -17.79
CA ASP A 257 -3.20 -4.14 -18.29
C ASP A 257 -1.93 -3.45 -17.78
N ASP A 258 -1.92 -2.11 -17.70
CA ASP A 258 -0.82 -1.36 -17.10
C ASP A 258 -0.69 -1.68 -15.59
N TYR A 259 -1.82 -1.76 -14.89
CA TYR A 259 -1.83 -2.11 -13.47
C TYR A 259 -1.29 -3.52 -13.23
N ARG A 260 -1.72 -4.50 -14.01
CA ARG A 260 -1.22 -5.89 -13.97
C ARG A 260 0.27 -5.95 -14.31
N ALA A 261 0.71 -5.26 -15.35
CA ALA A 261 2.11 -5.22 -15.75
C ALA A 261 3.02 -4.65 -14.65
N VAL A 262 2.58 -3.66 -13.89
CA VAL A 262 3.32 -3.13 -12.73
C VAL A 262 3.46 -4.19 -11.64
N LEU A 263 2.39 -4.90 -11.31
CA LEU A 263 2.43 -5.97 -10.30
C LEU A 263 3.35 -7.11 -10.74
N GLN A 264 3.15 -7.64 -11.94
CA GLN A 264 3.95 -8.73 -12.51
C GLN A 264 5.42 -8.35 -12.70
N GLY A 265 5.69 -7.10 -13.12
CA GLY A 265 7.06 -6.61 -13.30
C GLY A 265 7.90 -6.62 -12.02
N HIS A 266 7.24 -6.63 -10.83
CA HIS A 266 7.92 -6.84 -9.56
C HIS A 266 7.97 -8.32 -9.15
N SER A 267 6.86 -9.06 -9.29
CA SER A 267 6.78 -10.45 -8.83
C SER A 267 7.55 -11.42 -9.71
N ALA A 268 7.47 -11.32 -11.03
CA ALA A 268 8.04 -12.29 -11.95
C ALA A 268 9.55 -12.55 -11.75
N PRO A 269 10.42 -11.52 -11.59
CA PRO A 269 11.84 -11.78 -11.33
C PRO A 269 12.11 -12.46 -9.97
N LEU A 270 11.19 -12.31 -9.00
CA LEU A 270 11.34 -12.92 -7.68
C LEU A 270 10.92 -14.38 -7.67
N MET A 271 9.96 -14.76 -8.52
CA MET A 271 9.43 -16.13 -8.57
C MET A 271 10.52 -17.18 -8.86
N GLU A 272 11.53 -16.84 -9.67
CA GLU A 272 12.67 -17.72 -9.95
C GLU A 272 13.51 -18.06 -8.71
N HIS A 273 13.38 -17.26 -7.64
CA HIS A 273 14.15 -17.39 -6.39
C HIS A 273 13.33 -17.89 -5.21
N ILE A 274 12.01 -18.06 -5.39
CA ILE A 274 11.10 -18.54 -4.35
C ILE A 274 10.97 -20.05 -4.46
N ALA A 275 11.48 -20.78 -3.46
CA ALA A 275 11.19 -22.20 -3.33
C ALA A 275 9.80 -22.37 -2.74
N TRP A 276 8.94 -23.10 -3.41
CA TRP A 276 7.58 -23.41 -2.97
C TRP A 276 7.19 -24.83 -3.33
N ARG A 277 6.15 -25.33 -2.70
CA ARG A 277 5.51 -26.61 -3.05
C ARG A 277 4.00 -26.52 -2.90
N ALA A 278 3.28 -27.34 -3.66
CA ALA A 278 1.83 -27.44 -3.53
C ALA A 278 1.47 -28.14 -2.21
N THR A 279 0.45 -27.61 -1.52
CA THR A 279 -0.13 -28.27 -0.35
C THR A 279 -1.20 -29.29 -0.77
N PRO A 280 -1.57 -30.26 0.11
CA PRO A 280 -2.67 -31.18 -0.17
C PRO A 280 -4.02 -30.49 -0.39
N THR A 281 -4.18 -29.27 0.08
CA THR A 281 -5.37 -28.43 -0.12
C THR A 281 -5.35 -27.66 -1.44
N GLY A 282 -4.31 -27.84 -2.27
CA GLY A 282 -4.15 -27.12 -3.54
C GLY A 282 -3.71 -25.65 -3.36
N ASN A 283 -3.06 -25.33 -2.25
CA ASN A 283 -2.43 -24.02 -2.00
C ASN A 283 -0.91 -24.15 -2.13
N VAL A 284 -0.15 -23.16 -1.69
CA VAL A 284 1.32 -23.13 -1.71
C VAL A 284 1.91 -22.99 -0.31
N GLU A 285 3.06 -23.61 -0.05
CA GLU A 285 3.87 -23.44 1.15
C GLU A 285 5.37 -23.40 0.85
#